data_1f1485ed067148976d0e5bc854333348
#
_entry.id   1f1485ed067148976d0e5bc854333348
#
_cell.length_a   1.000
_cell.length_b   1.000
_cell.length_c   1.000
_cell.angle_alpha   90.00
_cell.angle_beta   90.00
_cell.angle_gamma   90.00
#
_symmetry.space_group_name_H-M   'P 1'
#
loop_
_entity.id
_entity.type
_entity.pdbx_description
1 polymer ?
#
loop_
_entity_poly.entity_id
_entity_poly.type
_entity_poly.pdbx_seq_one_letter_code
_entity_poly.pdbx_strand_id
1 'polypeptide(L)'
;MRPNPRPRTGKSVPPVLDLPPPFRLVTLREVGDAFLHAQQVAAEEGAGTLVYVGRFDLAEFAVVLEPDEPLRVARKAFYAGMNALFDALLAHAPPEKPIAIDWPDAIRVDGGLVGGGRLAWPKDTAEDAVPGWLVFGGMIRTVSMTDEAGLHPLETALDEEGFEEHGASALVESFARHLMAAIDSWQQDGFGELTKDYLKRLSPEKGARRELGENGDLVVRWAATDQTDRRPLVDALETPSWYDAKRGGPRR
;
A
#
# COMPACT_ATOMS: atom_id res chain seq x y z
N MET A 1 10.91 21.96 48.27
CA MET A 1 11.49 20.74 47.69
C MET A 1 10.35 19.97 47.04
N ARG A 2 10.20 20.06 45.66
CA ARG A 2 9.11 19.39 44.93
C ARG A 2 9.60 17.97 44.56
N PRO A 3 8.81 16.91 44.73
CA PRO A 3 9.25 15.59 44.32
C PRO A 3 9.36 15.47 42.80
N ASN A 4 10.47 14.92 42.34
CA ASN A 4 10.75 14.63 40.93
C ASN A 4 9.81 13.53 40.43
N PRO A 5 9.09 13.71 39.32
CA PRO A 5 8.24 12.64 38.78
C PRO A 5 9.11 11.52 38.23
N ARG A 6 8.90 10.32 38.76
CA ARG A 6 9.54 9.09 38.29
C ARG A 6 9.13 8.84 36.83
N PRO A 7 10.07 8.45 35.95
CA PRO A 7 9.72 8.07 34.59
C PRO A 7 8.80 6.83 34.63
N ARG A 8 7.65 6.93 34.04
CA ARG A 8 6.75 5.80 33.80
C ARG A 8 7.40 4.90 32.73
N THR A 9 8.09 3.86 33.16
CA THR A 9 8.43 2.71 32.31
C THR A 9 7.16 1.90 32.07
N GLY A 10 6.26 2.43 31.25
CA GLY A 10 5.17 1.65 30.70
C GLY A 10 5.76 0.74 29.62
N LYS A 11 5.73 -0.57 29.83
CA LYS A 11 5.84 -1.53 28.72
C LYS A 11 4.65 -1.21 27.82
N SER A 12 4.90 -0.61 26.64
CA SER A 12 3.86 -0.46 25.63
C SER A 12 3.44 -1.86 25.20
N VAL A 13 2.22 -2.23 25.55
CA VAL A 13 1.60 -3.44 25.01
C VAL A 13 1.49 -3.21 23.52
N PRO A 14 1.96 -4.13 22.65
CA PRO A 14 1.80 -3.99 21.21
C PRO A 14 0.32 -3.76 20.88
N PRO A 15 -0.02 -2.87 19.94
CA PRO A 15 -1.41 -2.68 19.55
C PRO A 15 -1.99 -4.01 19.05
N VAL A 16 -3.11 -4.40 19.63
CA VAL A 16 -3.90 -5.53 19.15
C VAL A 16 -4.78 -4.99 18.02
N LEU A 17 -4.51 -5.41 16.79
CA LEU A 17 -5.35 -5.04 15.64
C LEU A 17 -6.61 -5.91 15.61
N ASP A 18 -7.76 -5.30 15.33
CA ASP A 18 -9.02 -5.99 15.05
C ASP A 18 -9.07 -6.41 13.58
N LEU A 19 -8.49 -7.56 13.29
CA LEU A 19 -8.38 -8.09 11.94
C LEU A 19 -9.50 -9.11 11.66
N PRO A 20 -10.12 -9.06 10.46
CA PRO A 20 -11.07 -10.09 10.09
C PRO A 20 -10.38 -11.44 9.84
N PRO A 21 -11.07 -12.59 10.05
CA PRO A 21 -10.56 -13.85 9.54
C PRO A 21 -10.38 -13.77 8.01
N PRO A 22 -9.33 -14.35 7.40
CA PRO A 22 -8.35 -15.27 7.95
C PRO A 22 -7.02 -14.63 8.40
N PHE A 23 -6.96 -13.33 8.65
CA PHE A 23 -5.68 -12.69 8.97
C PHE A 23 -5.11 -13.12 10.33
N ARG A 24 -3.79 -13.36 10.34
CA ARG A 24 -2.99 -13.61 11.55
C ARG A 24 -1.96 -12.50 11.70
N LEU A 25 -1.95 -11.84 12.85
CA LEU A 25 -1.08 -10.70 13.12
C LEU A 25 0.30 -11.14 13.60
N VAL A 26 1.34 -10.64 12.95
CA VAL A 26 2.72 -10.64 13.40
C VAL A 26 3.16 -9.20 13.65
N THR A 27 3.45 -8.83 14.89
CA THR A 27 3.85 -7.46 15.23
C THR A 27 5.35 -7.37 15.40
N LEU A 28 5.98 -6.47 14.66
CA LEU A 28 7.39 -6.12 14.79
C LEU A 28 7.57 -4.86 15.64
N ARG A 29 8.78 -4.69 16.18
CA ARG A 29 9.17 -3.45 16.85
C ARG A 29 9.41 -2.35 15.82
N GLU A 30 9.47 -1.09 16.26
CA GLU A 30 9.62 0.14 15.45
C GLU A 30 10.77 0.13 14.42
N VAL A 31 11.83 -0.65 14.66
CA VAL A 31 12.98 -0.80 13.75
C VAL A 31 12.83 -1.95 12.75
N GLY A 32 11.68 -2.62 12.72
CA GLY A 32 11.39 -3.70 11.78
C GLY A 32 11.11 -3.17 10.36
N ASP A 33 11.19 -4.06 9.38
CA ASP A 33 10.69 -3.87 8.01
C ASP A 33 9.63 -4.94 7.75
N ALA A 34 8.37 -4.51 7.70
CA ALA A 34 7.23 -5.43 7.54
C ALA A 34 7.32 -6.20 6.23
N PHE A 35 7.71 -5.51 5.15
CA PHE A 35 7.74 -6.09 3.82
C PHE A 35 8.85 -7.14 3.66
N LEU A 36 10.04 -6.85 4.19
CA LEU A 36 11.13 -7.80 4.19
C LEU A 36 10.83 -9.01 5.09
N HIS A 37 10.30 -8.77 6.28
CA HIS A 37 9.96 -9.84 7.22
C HIS A 37 8.88 -10.77 6.64
N ALA A 38 7.82 -10.21 6.05
CA ALA A 38 6.77 -11.00 5.43
C ALA A 38 7.31 -11.91 4.31
N GLN A 39 8.26 -11.43 3.48
CA GLN A 39 8.91 -12.26 2.47
C GLN A 39 9.72 -13.42 3.06
N GLN A 40 10.37 -13.19 4.22
CA GLN A 40 11.18 -14.22 4.90
C GLN A 40 10.32 -15.35 5.46
N VAL A 41 9.13 -15.02 5.97
CA VAL A 41 8.25 -16.00 6.63
C VAL A 41 7.14 -16.53 5.71
N ALA A 42 6.98 -15.97 4.51
CA ALA A 42 5.85 -16.26 3.62
C ALA A 42 5.65 -17.75 3.35
N ALA A 43 6.73 -18.49 3.08
CA ALA A 43 6.66 -19.91 2.77
C ALA A 43 6.28 -20.80 3.97
N GLU A 44 6.54 -20.34 5.21
CA GLU A 44 6.28 -21.09 6.43
C GLU A 44 4.93 -20.72 7.03
N GLU A 45 4.64 -19.41 7.07
CA GLU A 45 3.44 -18.89 7.73
C GLU A 45 2.20 -18.86 6.83
N GLY A 46 2.38 -18.77 5.51
CA GLY A 46 1.31 -18.86 4.52
C GLY A 46 0.39 -17.65 4.43
N ALA A 47 -0.64 -17.80 3.59
CA ALA A 47 -1.63 -16.77 3.30
C ALA A 47 -2.33 -16.23 4.54
N GLY A 48 -2.66 -14.93 4.51
CA GLY A 48 -3.34 -14.23 5.61
C GLY A 48 -2.38 -13.80 6.73
N THR A 49 -1.07 -14.12 6.66
CA THR A 49 -0.09 -13.55 7.60
C THR A 49 0.05 -12.07 7.33
N LEU A 50 -0.36 -11.23 8.28
CA LEU A 50 -0.23 -9.78 8.24
C LEU A 50 0.86 -9.35 9.22
N VAL A 51 1.96 -8.85 8.67
CA VAL A 51 3.07 -8.28 9.44
C VAL A 51 2.84 -6.78 9.60
N TYR A 52 2.92 -6.29 10.83
CA TYR A 52 2.72 -4.89 11.18
C TYR A 52 3.88 -4.35 12.00
N VAL A 53 4.37 -3.17 11.69
CA VAL A 53 5.35 -2.45 12.52
C VAL A 53 4.62 -1.44 13.38
N GLY A 54 4.75 -1.57 14.70
CA GLY A 54 4.09 -0.70 15.67
C GLY A 54 4.76 0.67 15.77
N ARG A 55 4.55 1.53 14.74
CA ARG A 55 5.02 2.92 14.67
C ARG A 55 3.83 3.88 14.76
N PHE A 56 4.07 5.10 15.22
CA PHE A 56 3.05 6.15 15.25
C PHE A 56 3.09 7.05 14.02
N ASP A 57 4.25 7.20 13.39
CA ASP A 57 4.51 8.10 12.26
C ASP A 57 4.24 7.45 10.89
N LEU A 58 4.20 6.11 10.87
CA LEU A 58 3.94 5.33 9.64
C LEU A 58 2.97 4.19 9.91
N ALA A 59 1.96 4.03 9.07
CA ALA A 59 1.24 2.78 8.92
C ALA A 59 2.05 1.88 8.00
N GLU A 60 2.89 1.01 8.58
CA GLU A 60 3.77 0.09 7.86
C GLU A 60 3.32 -1.35 8.08
N PHE A 61 2.97 -2.04 7.01
CA PHE A 61 2.49 -3.41 7.06
C PHE A 61 2.78 -4.18 5.78
N ALA A 62 2.68 -5.51 5.86
CA ALA A 62 2.72 -6.38 4.70
C ALA A 62 1.80 -7.59 4.91
N VAL A 63 1.23 -8.11 3.84
CA VAL A 63 0.36 -9.29 3.87
C VAL A 63 0.86 -10.36 2.90
N VAL A 64 0.87 -11.61 3.35
CA VAL A 64 1.19 -12.78 2.54
C VAL A 64 -0.07 -13.27 1.84
N LEU A 65 0.04 -13.52 0.53
CA LEU A 65 -1.00 -14.10 -0.33
C LEU A 65 -0.45 -15.38 -0.95
N GLU A 66 -1.31 -16.36 -1.17
CA GLU A 66 -0.99 -17.59 -1.91
C GLU A 66 -1.88 -17.66 -3.15
N PRO A 67 -1.34 -17.30 -4.33
CA PRO A 67 -2.09 -17.39 -5.56
C PRO A 67 -2.16 -18.82 -6.07
N ASP A 68 -3.19 -19.11 -6.84
CA ASP A 68 -3.39 -20.38 -7.57
C ASP A 68 -3.19 -20.22 -9.09
N GLU A 69 -2.82 -19.02 -9.55
CA GLU A 69 -2.61 -18.67 -10.94
C GLU A 69 -1.14 -18.39 -11.27
N PRO A 70 -0.72 -18.52 -12.55
CA PRO A 70 0.63 -18.18 -12.99
C PRO A 70 1.03 -16.75 -12.62
N LEU A 71 2.33 -16.51 -12.37
CA LEU A 71 2.87 -15.23 -11.92
C LEU A 71 2.41 -14.04 -12.77
N ARG A 72 2.37 -14.19 -14.10
CA ARG A 72 1.88 -13.12 -15.01
C ARG A 72 0.45 -12.66 -14.72
N VAL A 73 -0.37 -13.54 -14.12
CA VAL A 73 -1.74 -13.23 -13.68
C VAL A 73 -1.74 -12.82 -12.21
N ALA A 74 -1.10 -13.62 -11.37
CA ALA A 74 -1.06 -13.45 -9.91
C ALA A 74 -0.53 -12.08 -9.48
N ARG A 75 0.47 -11.51 -10.18
CA ARG A 75 1.01 -10.18 -9.86
C ARG A 75 -0.03 -9.04 -9.96
N LYS A 76 -1.16 -9.26 -10.65
CA LYS A 76 -2.27 -8.30 -10.69
C LYS A 76 -2.95 -8.13 -9.33
N ALA A 77 -2.67 -9.01 -8.34
CA ALA A 77 -3.02 -8.80 -6.94
C ALA A 77 -2.47 -7.48 -6.38
N PHE A 78 -1.42 -6.93 -7.01
CA PHE A 78 -0.94 -5.59 -6.72
C PHE A 78 -2.05 -4.53 -6.82
N TYR A 79 -2.87 -4.60 -7.84
CA TYR A 79 -3.99 -3.67 -8.04
C TYR A 79 -5.10 -3.85 -6.99
N ALA A 80 -5.33 -5.09 -6.52
CA ALA A 80 -6.24 -5.35 -5.41
C ALA A 80 -5.71 -4.71 -4.13
N GLY A 81 -4.41 -4.86 -3.85
CA GLY A 81 -3.74 -4.22 -2.71
C GLY A 81 -3.78 -2.69 -2.78
N MET A 82 -3.52 -2.10 -3.95
CA MET A 82 -3.58 -0.64 -4.14
C MET A 82 -5.00 -0.09 -4.00
N ASN A 83 -6.02 -0.80 -4.54
CA ASN A 83 -7.41 -0.44 -4.36
C ASN A 83 -7.80 -0.50 -2.87
N ALA A 84 -7.42 -1.56 -2.17
CA ALA A 84 -7.70 -1.71 -0.75
C ALA A 84 -7.03 -0.61 0.10
N LEU A 85 -5.79 -0.24 -0.26
CA LEU A 85 -5.08 0.84 0.43
C LEU A 85 -5.74 2.21 0.18
N PHE A 86 -6.19 2.46 -1.04
CA PHE A 86 -6.96 3.66 -1.39
C PHE A 86 -8.29 3.72 -0.63
N ASP A 87 -9.06 2.61 -0.61
CA ASP A 87 -10.35 2.54 0.09
C ASP A 87 -10.20 2.68 1.61
N ALA A 88 -9.13 2.13 2.17
CA ALA A 88 -8.80 2.32 3.57
C ALA A 88 -8.54 3.79 3.91
N LEU A 89 -7.82 4.51 3.06
CA LEU A 89 -7.61 5.94 3.22
C LEU A 89 -8.92 6.73 3.04
N LEU A 90 -9.69 6.40 2.02
CA LEU A 90 -10.96 7.07 1.74
C LEU A 90 -11.97 6.91 2.90
N ALA A 91 -11.98 5.75 3.56
CA ALA A 91 -12.84 5.50 4.71
C ALA A 91 -12.54 6.38 5.94
N HIS A 92 -11.33 6.94 6.02
CA HIS A 92 -10.88 7.81 7.11
C HIS A 92 -10.65 9.27 6.67
N ALA A 93 -10.80 9.56 5.37
CA ALA A 93 -10.53 10.89 4.83
C ALA A 93 -11.58 11.91 5.29
N PRO A 94 -11.16 13.15 5.54
CA PRO A 94 -12.11 14.26 5.68
C PRO A 94 -12.97 14.42 4.42
N PRO A 95 -14.18 14.98 4.54
CA PRO A 95 -15.03 15.25 3.38
C PRO A 95 -14.27 16.05 2.30
N GLU A 96 -14.49 15.69 1.05
CA GLU A 96 -13.93 16.36 -0.15
C GLU A 96 -12.40 16.38 -0.26
N LYS A 97 -11.67 15.64 0.58
CA LYS A 97 -10.21 15.53 0.48
C LYS A 97 -9.83 14.68 -0.74
N PRO A 98 -9.13 15.24 -1.75
CA PRO A 98 -8.76 14.48 -2.94
C PRO A 98 -7.66 13.47 -2.61
N ILE A 99 -7.90 12.21 -2.98
CA ILE A 99 -6.92 11.12 -2.93
C ILE A 99 -6.72 10.62 -4.35
N ALA A 100 -5.49 10.36 -4.75
CA ALA A 100 -5.15 9.85 -6.07
C ALA A 100 -3.98 8.86 -6.02
N ILE A 101 -3.87 8.04 -7.07
CA ILE A 101 -2.74 7.14 -7.27
C ILE A 101 -1.91 7.66 -8.44
N ASP A 102 -0.61 7.87 -8.24
CA ASP A 102 0.33 7.96 -9.34
C ASP A 102 0.75 6.53 -9.70
N TRP A 103 0.50 6.15 -10.94
CA TRP A 103 0.77 4.78 -11.39
C TRP A 103 2.25 4.38 -11.24
N PRO A 104 2.54 3.15 -10.78
CA PRO A 104 1.59 2.15 -10.33
C PRO A 104 1.27 2.22 -8.84
N ASP A 105 2.11 2.86 -8.02
CA ASP A 105 2.33 2.47 -6.63
C ASP A 105 2.28 3.61 -5.60
N ALA A 106 2.29 4.87 -6.04
CA ALA A 106 2.33 6.00 -5.12
C ALA A 106 0.93 6.54 -4.81
N ILE A 107 0.68 6.90 -3.56
CA ILE A 107 -0.58 7.53 -3.13
C ILE A 107 -0.32 8.97 -2.74
N ARG A 108 -1.20 9.85 -3.24
CA ARG A 108 -1.23 11.27 -2.91
C ARG A 108 -2.53 11.65 -2.22
N VAL A 109 -2.41 12.53 -1.26
CA VAL A 109 -3.52 13.21 -0.60
C VAL A 109 -3.33 14.70 -0.82
N ASP A 110 -4.32 15.38 -1.39
CA ASP A 110 -4.28 16.80 -1.76
C ASP A 110 -3.02 17.20 -2.58
N GLY A 111 -2.56 16.28 -3.43
CA GLY A 111 -1.36 16.43 -4.24
C GLY A 111 -0.05 16.07 -3.55
N GLY A 112 0.01 16.01 -2.22
CA GLY A 112 1.17 15.60 -1.45
C GLY A 112 1.35 14.08 -1.40
N LEU A 113 2.60 13.60 -1.53
CA LEU A 113 2.93 12.17 -1.43
C LEU A 113 2.85 11.71 0.02
N VAL A 114 2.01 10.72 0.31
CA VAL A 114 1.89 10.11 1.65
C VAL A 114 2.55 8.74 1.74
N GLY A 115 2.74 8.03 0.64
CA GLY A 115 3.31 6.68 0.61
C GLY A 115 2.86 5.87 -0.58
N GLY A 116 2.66 4.55 -0.39
CA GLY A 116 2.20 3.68 -1.47
C GLY A 116 2.33 2.19 -1.15
N GLY A 117 2.24 1.38 -2.22
CA GLY A 117 2.30 -0.08 -2.15
C GLY A 117 3.51 -0.69 -2.82
N ARG A 118 3.85 -1.92 -2.45
CA ARG A 118 4.92 -2.76 -3.03
C ARG A 118 4.40 -4.18 -3.21
N LEU A 119 4.95 -4.90 -4.19
CA LEU A 119 4.68 -6.34 -4.35
C LEU A 119 5.99 -7.09 -4.50
N ALA A 120 6.07 -8.28 -3.90
CA ALA A 120 7.17 -9.21 -4.07
C ALA A 120 6.66 -10.63 -4.26
N TRP A 121 7.52 -11.46 -4.88
CA TRP A 121 7.35 -12.90 -5.12
C TRP A 121 8.70 -13.58 -5.11
N PRO A 122 8.78 -14.92 -5.07
CA PRO A 122 10.05 -15.64 -5.18
C PRO A 122 10.77 -15.29 -6.49
N LYS A 123 12.02 -14.83 -6.41
CA LYS A 123 12.78 -14.25 -7.54
C LYS A 123 12.91 -15.17 -8.76
N ASP A 124 12.97 -16.48 -8.53
CA ASP A 124 13.19 -17.47 -9.59
C ASP A 124 11.88 -18.03 -10.18
N THR A 125 10.75 -17.39 -9.89
CA THR A 125 9.46 -17.83 -10.42
C THR A 125 9.33 -17.44 -11.89
N ALA A 126 9.12 -18.41 -12.77
CA ALA A 126 8.84 -18.15 -14.17
C ALA A 126 7.46 -17.55 -14.37
N GLU A 127 7.25 -16.80 -15.46
CA GLU A 127 6.00 -16.10 -15.76
C GLU A 127 4.76 -17.01 -15.85
N ASP A 128 4.96 -18.25 -16.29
CA ASP A 128 3.94 -19.29 -16.42
C ASP A 128 3.85 -20.25 -15.22
N ALA A 129 4.70 -20.08 -14.23
CA ALA A 129 4.67 -20.85 -12.99
C ALA A 129 3.81 -20.15 -11.93
N VAL A 130 3.15 -20.94 -11.10
CA VAL A 130 2.41 -20.43 -9.92
C VAL A 130 3.43 -20.12 -8.82
N PRO A 131 3.53 -18.86 -8.34
CA PRO A 131 4.43 -18.53 -7.24
C PRO A 131 3.94 -19.13 -5.93
N GLY A 132 4.85 -19.62 -5.11
CA GLY A 132 4.50 -20.19 -3.81
C GLY A 132 3.92 -19.17 -2.84
N TRP A 133 4.17 -17.88 -3.07
CA TRP A 133 3.62 -16.76 -2.32
C TRP A 133 3.73 -15.45 -3.10
N LEU A 134 2.89 -14.49 -2.73
CA LEU A 134 3.07 -13.06 -3.01
C LEU A 134 3.07 -12.32 -1.67
N VAL A 135 3.77 -11.20 -1.60
CA VAL A 135 3.71 -10.27 -0.47
C VAL A 135 3.33 -8.89 -0.98
N PHE A 136 2.18 -8.40 -0.57
CA PHE A 136 1.84 -6.98 -0.74
C PHE A 136 2.25 -6.22 0.51
N GLY A 137 2.99 -5.12 0.36
CA GLY A 137 3.36 -4.22 1.45
C GLY A 137 2.81 -2.83 1.22
N GLY A 138 2.27 -2.22 2.27
CA GLY A 138 1.82 -0.84 2.29
C GLY A 138 2.59 -0.02 3.32
N MET A 139 2.84 1.25 2.99
CA MET A 139 3.42 2.20 3.92
C MET A 139 2.85 3.60 3.67
N ILE A 140 2.25 4.20 4.70
CA ILE A 140 1.61 5.52 4.63
C ILE A 140 2.11 6.37 5.79
N ARG A 141 2.56 7.58 5.51
CA ARG A 141 2.95 8.57 6.51
C ARG A 141 1.71 9.08 7.23
N THR A 142 1.59 8.75 8.51
CA THR A 142 0.44 9.12 9.35
C THR A 142 0.66 10.43 10.08
N VAL A 143 1.90 10.67 10.53
CA VAL A 143 2.28 11.88 11.26
C VAL A 143 3.52 12.52 10.65
N SER A 144 3.48 13.83 10.48
CA SER A 144 4.64 14.63 10.07
C SER A 144 5.67 14.70 11.20
N MET A 145 6.92 14.37 10.87
CA MET A 145 8.03 14.40 11.82
C MET A 145 8.90 15.66 11.64
N THR A 146 8.42 16.64 10.88
CA THR A 146 9.15 17.89 10.63
C THR A 146 8.38 19.09 11.17
N ASP A 147 9.06 19.94 11.94
CA ASP A 147 8.51 21.21 12.43
C ASP A 147 8.47 22.30 11.33
N GLU A 148 8.97 22.00 10.14
CA GLU A 148 9.12 22.94 9.03
C GLU A 148 8.06 22.72 7.96
N ALA A 149 6.83 23.10 8.26
CA ALA A 149 5.71 23.05 7.30
C ALA A 149 6.06 23.83 6.00
N GLY A 150 5.79 23.19 4.85
CA GLY A 150 5.92 23.82 3.53
C GLY A 150 7.30 23.78 2.87
N LEU A 151 8.34 23.24 3.49
CA LEU A 151 9.65 23.04 2.82
C LEU A 151 9.63 21.95 1.75
N HIS A 152 8.69 21.02 1.85
CA HIS A 152 8.55 19.91 0.93
C HIS A 152 7.13 19.86 0.34
N PRO A 153 6.81 20.76 -0.61
CA PRO A 153 5.43 20.93 -1.10
C PRO A 153 4.86 19.71 -1.87
N LEU A 154 5.70 18.73 -2.16
CA LEU A 154 5.29 17.49 -2.86
C LEU A 154 5.07 16.29 -1.93
N GLU A 155 5.29 16.46 -0.62
CA GLU A 155 5.06 15.45 0.41
C GLU A 155 4.11 15.97 1.48
N THR A 156 3.40 15.05 2.14
CA THR A 156 2.54 15.38 3.27
C THR A 156 2.39 14.16 4.20
N ALA A 157 1.69 14.33 5.30
CA ALA A 157 1.27 13.29 6.21
C ALA A 157 -0.23 13.39 6.48
N LEU A 158 -0.86 12.30 6.90
CA LEU A 158 -2.31 12.27 7.08
C LEU A 158 -2.80 13.29 8.12
N ASP A 159 -2.04 13.54 9.18
CA ASP A 159 -2.36 14.52 10.21
C ASP A 159 -2.37 15.96 9.64
N GLU A 160 -1.46 16.30 8.74
CA GLU A 160 -1.43 17.60 8.04
C GLU A 160 -2.63 17.78 7.10
N GLU A 161 -3.19 16.66 6.60
CA GLU A 161 -4.31 16.63 5.67
C GLU A 161 -5.68 16.52 6.38
N GLY A 162 -5.69 16.61 7.71
CA GLY A 162 -6.91 16.63 8.51
C GLY A 162 -7.57 15.27 8.72
N PHE A 163 -6.84 14.18 8.50
CA PHE A 163 -7.32 12.87 8.94
C PHE A 163 -7.40 12.85 10.46
N GLU A 164 -8.51 12.35 10.99
CA GLU A 164 -8.66 12.22 12.43
C GLU A 164 -7.60 11.27 13.01
N GLU A 165 -7.28 11.41 14.30
CA GLU A 165 -6.29 10.60 15.01
C GLU A 165 -6.73 9.13 15.17
N HIS A 166 -7.09 8.46 14.08
CA HIS A 166 -7.41 7.04 14.10
C HIS A 166 -6.16 6.15 14.21
N GLY A 167 -4.97 6.74 13.99
CA GLY A 167 -3.69 6.09 14.09
C GLY A 167 -3.40 5.08 12.97
N ALA A 168 -2.14 4.65 12.90
CA ALA A 168 -1.67 3.68 11.92
C ALA A 168 -2.42 2.33 11.98
N SER A 169 -2.83 1.89 13.19
CA SER A 169 -3.55 0.63 13.40
C SER A 169 -4.92 0.60 12.72
N ALA A 170 -5.72 1.65 12.87
CA ALA A 170 -7.06 1.71 12.25
C ALA A 170 -6.99 1.67 10.72
N LEU A 171 -5.98 2.32 10.12
CA LEU A 171 -5.74 2.25 8.68
C LEU A 171 -5.42 0.81 8.22
N VAL A 172 -4.59 0.09 8.98
CA VAL A 172 -4.23 -1.30 8.67
C VAL A 172 -5.43 -2.25 8.82
N GLU A 173 -6.25 -2.07 9.85
CA GLU A 173 -7.50 -2.82 10.03
C GLU A 173 -8.49 -2.57 8.89
N SER A 174 -8.63 -1.30 8.48
CA SER A 174 -9.46 -0.91 7.34
C SER A 174 -8.93 -1.53 6.04
N PHE A 175 -7.60 -1.46 5.81
CA PHE A 175 -6.95 -2.10 4.67
C PHE A 175 -7.25 -3.60 4.60
N ALA A 176 -7.11 -4.32 5.71
CA ALA A 176 -7.35 -5.76 5.75
C ALA A 176 -8.80 -6.12 5.31
N ARG A 177 -9.79 -5.36 5.79
CA ARG A 177 -11.19 -5.54 5.37
C ARG A 177 -11.41 -5.25 3.88
N HIS A 178 -10.84 -4.16 3.36
CA HIS A 178 -10.95 -3.79 1.95
C HIS A 178 -10.19 -4.75 1.03
N LEU A 179 -9.04 -5.29 1.47
CA LEU A 179 -8.31 -6.29 0.69
C LEU A 179 -9.12 -7.57 0.49
N MET A 180 -9.80 -8.05 1.55
CA MET A 180 -10.69 -9.20 1.42
C MET A 180 -11.81 -8.93 0.41
N ALA A 181 -12.45 -7.77 0.49
CA ALA A 181 -13.51 -7.38 -0.45
C ALA A 181 -12.98 -7.26 -1.90
N ALA A 182 -11.78 -6.70 -2.10
CA ALA A 182 -11.17 -6.58 -3.41
C ALA A 182 -10.80 -7.94 -4.03
N ILE A 183 -10.30 -8.88 -3.21
CA ILE A 183 -9.99 -10.24 -3.67
C ILE A 183 -11.29 -11.01 -3.99
N ASP A 184 -12.30 -10.91 -3.15
CA ASP A 184 -13.61 -11.54 -3.38
C ASP A 184 -14.26 -11.03 -4.67
N SER A 185 -14.29 -9.72 -4.89
CA SER A 185 -14.78 -9.13 -6.14
C SER A 185 -13.97 -9.60 -7.36
N TRP A 186 -12.64 -9.68 -7.23
CA TRP A 186 -11.82 -10.22 -8.33
C TRP A 186 -12.15 -11.67 -8.66
N GLN A 187 -12.37 -12.51 -7.65
CA GLN A 187 -12.74 -13.91 -7.86
C GLN A 187 -14.13 -14.07 -8.47
N GLN A 188 -15.09 -13.23 -8.09
CA GLN A 188 -16.47 -13.30 -8.57
C GLN A 188 -16.68 -12.62 -9.94
N ASP A 189 -16.16 -11.40 -10.09
CA ASP A 189 -16.46 -10.50 -11.21
C ASP A 189 -15.30 -10.40 -12.22
N GLY A 190 -14.15 -10.97 -11.87
CA GLY A 190 -12.93 -10.95 -12.68
C GLY A 190 -12.14 -9.66 -12.58
N PHE A 191 -10.99 -9.65 -13.22
CA PHE A 191 -10.02 -8.53 -13.18
C PHE A 191 -10.57 -7.22 -13.75
N GLY A 192 -11.59 -7.28 -14.61
CA GLY A 192 -12.16 -6.11 -15.27
C GLY A 192 -12.76 -5.07 -14.30
N GLU A 193 -13.47 -5.51 -13.25
CA GLU A 193 -14.05 -4.59 -12.26
C GLU A 193 -12.96 -3.96 -11.39
N LEU A 194 -12.01 -4.77 -10.92
CA LEU A 194 -10.84 -4.28 -10.18
C LEU A 194 -10.07 -3.20 -10.95
N THR A 195 -9.90 -3.43 -12.27
CA THR A 195 -9.25 -2.49 -13.19
C THR A 195 -9.99 -1.16 -13.30
N LYS A 196 -11.31 -1.19 -13.44
CA LYS A 196 -12.13 0.02 -13.57
C LYS A 196 -11.97 0.93 -12.36
N ASP A 197 -11.98 0.35 -11.16
CA ASP A 197 -11.85 1.12 -9.93
C ASP A 197 -10.44 1.70 -9.79
N TYR A 198 -9.42 0.90 -10.07
CA TYR A 198 -8.06 1.40 -10.05
C TYR A 198 -7.82 2.56 -11.04
N LEU A 199 -8.30 2.42 -12.28
CA LEU A 199 -8.13 3.46 -13.31
C LEU A 199 -8.84 4.78 -12.98
N LYS A 200 -9.98 4.74 -12.27
CA LYS A 200 -10.69 5.94 -11.78
C LYS A 200 -9.89 6.70 -10.71
N ARG A 201 -9.05 5.99 -9.96
CA ARG A 201 -8.24 6.51 -8.84
C ARG A 201 -6.91 7.11 -9.28
N LEU A 202 -6.51 6.85 -10.52
CA LEU A 202 -5.26 7.41 -11.05
C LEU A 202 -5.32 8.93 -11.18
N SER A 203 -4.23 9.57 -10.80
CA SER A 203 -4.00 11.00 -11.06
C SER A 203 -4.35 11.35 -12.51
N PRO A 204 -5.09 12.44 -12.76
CA PRO A 204 -5.56 12.77 -14.09
C PRO A 204 -4.41 13.11 -15.03
N GLU A 205 -4.39 12.48 -16.20
CA GLU A 205 -3.51 12.85 -17.33
C GLU A 205 -4.37 13.43 -18.45
N LYS A 206 -4.25 14.75 -18.69
CA LYS A 206 -5.11 15.47 -19.65
C LYS A 206 -4.95 14.91 -21.07
N GLY A 207 -6.07 14.50 -21.68
CA GLY A 207 -6.08 13.96 -23.05
C GLY A 207 -5.63 12.49 -23.15
N ALA A 208 -5.34 11.82 -22.02
CA ALA A 208 -5.00 10.41 -21.99
C ALA A 208 -6.23 9.52 -21.81
N ARG A 209 -6.32 8.46 -22.60
CA ARG A 209 -7.20 7.33 -22.37
C ARG A 209 -6.37 6.17 -21.85
N ARG A 210 -6.74 5.62 -20.70
CA ARG A 210 -5.95 4.61 -19.99
C ARG A 210 -6.70 3.30 -19.92
N GLU A 211 -5.95 2.19 -20.07
CA GLU A 211 -6.44 0.83 -19.89
C GLU A 211 -5.33 -0.02 -19.25
N LEU A 212 -5.69 -1.08 -18.53
CA LEU A 212 -4.74 -2.11 -18.08
C LEU A 212 -4.82 -3.29 -19.04
N GLY A 213 -3.65 -3.69 -19.54
CA GLY A 213 -3.52 -4.88 -20.39
C GLY A 213 -3.64 -6.19 -19.59
N GLU A 214 -3.64 -7.31 -20.30
CA GLU A 214 -3.78 -8.65 -19.71
C GLU A 214 -2.68 -8.97 -18.69
N ASN A 215 -1.46 -8.46 -18.90
CA ASN A 215 -0.32 -8.62 -17.98
C ASN A 215 -0.29 -7.60 -16.84
N GLY A 216 -1.30 -6.71 -16.76
CA GLY A 216 -1.35 -5.63 -15.79
C GLY A 216 -0.61 -4.35 -16.23
N ASP A 217 -0.02 -4.30 -17.43
CA ASP A 217 0.68 -3.11 -17.92
C ASP A 217 -0.31 -1.95 -18.15
N LEU A 218 0.11 -0.73 -17.82
CA LEU A 218 -0.69 0.44 -18.15
C LEU A 218 -0.45 0.84 -19.62
N VAL A 219 -1.53 0.92 -20.38
CA VAL A 219 -1.53 1.43 -21.76
C VAL A 219 -2.21 2.78 -21.77
N VAL A 220 -1.49 3.80 -22.22
CA VAL A 220 -1.95 5.18 -22.32
C VAL A 220 -2.02 5.56 -23.79
N ARG A 221 -3.21 5.95 -24.25
CA ARG A 221 -3.43 6.47 -25.62
C ARG A 221 -3.74 7.96 -25.58
N TRP A 222 -2.98 8.73 -26.31
CA TRP A 222 -3.10 10.18 -26.35
C TRP A 222 -4.00 10.63 -27.49
N ALA A 223 -5.14 11.23 -27.16
CA ALA A 223 -6.13 11.64 -28.17
C ALA A 223 -5.61 12.67 -29.19
N ALA A 224 -4.62 13.50 -28.80
CA ALA A 224 -4.08 14.55 -29.67
C ALA A 224 -3.04 14.05 -30.69
N THR A 225 -2.33 12.97 -30.41
CA THR A 225 -1.18 12.50 -31.17
C THR A 225 -1.35 11.10 -31.76
N ASP A 226 -2.42 10.38 -31.35
CA ASP A 226 -2.63 8.96 -31.63
C ASP A 226 -1.46 8.06 -31.18
N GLN A 227 -0.63 8.59 -30.26
CA GLN A 227 0.48 7.85 -29.68
C GLN A 227 -0.03 6.91 -28.59
N THR A 228 0.57 5.73 -28.53
CA THR A 228 0.33 4.75 -27.47
C THR A 228 1.62 4.56 -26.69
N ASP A 229 1.55 4.79 -25.39
CA ASP A 229 2.61 4.52 -24.41
C ASP A 229 2.24 3.29 -23.61
N ARG A 230 3.17 2.33 -23.51
CA ARG A 230 2.99 1.13 -22.68
C ARG A 230 4.00 1.15 -21.54
N ARG A 231 3.49 1.08 -20.34
CA ARG A 231 4.26 1.09 -19.09
C ARG A 231 4.17 -0.29 -18.46
N PRO A 232 5.24 -1.12 -18.55
CA PRO A 232 5.24 -2.46 -18.00
C PRO A 232 5.12 -2.45 -16.46
N LEU A 233 4.18 -3.25 -15.93
CA LEU A 233 3.98 -3.34 -14.48
C LEU A 233 5.20 -3.92 -13.78
N VAL A 234 5.84 -4.95 -14.37
CA VAL A 234 7.02 -5.63 -13.78
C VAL A 234 8.14 -4.64 -13.54
N ASP A 235 8.50 -3.86 -14.56
CA ASP A 235 9.59 -2.87 -14.47
C ASP A 235 9.29 -1.80 -13.42
N ALA A 236 8.02 -1.37 -13.34
CA ALA A 236 7.60 -0.36 -12.38
C ALA A 236 7.61 -0.88 -10.92
N LEU A 237 7.33 -2.16 -10.72
CA LEU A 237 7.37 -2.79 -9.37
C LEU A 237 8.80 -3.04 -8.86
N GLU A 238 9.80 -3.13 -9.74
CA GLU A 238 11.20 -3.32 -9.33
C GLU A 238 11.73 -2.16 -8.48
N THR A 239 11.28 -0.94 -8.79
CA THR A 239 11.73 0.26 -8.07
C THR A 239 10.53 1.12 -7.69
N PRO A 240 9.97 0.95 -6.48
CA PRO A 240 8.83 1.72 -6.03
C PRO A 240 9.07 3.23 -6.15
N SER A 241 8.15 3.93 -6.81
CA SER A 241 8.33 5.34 -7.17
C SER A 241 8.32 6.26 -5.96
N TRP A 242 7.62 5.87 -4.91
CA TRP A 242 7.40 6.62 -3.68
C TRP A 242 8.40 6.31 -2.56
N TYR A 243 9.15 5.21 -2.66
CA TYR A 243 9.98 4.70 -1.55
C TYR A 243 11.43 5.17 -1.65
N ASP A 244 11.98 5.62 -0.54
CA ASP A 244 13.41 5.92 -0.36
C ASP A 244 14.08 4.84 0.48
N ALA A 245 14.84 3.95 -0.17
CA ALA A 245 15.53 2.84 0.49
C ALA A 245 16.60 3.30 1.52
N LYS A 246 17.15 4.49 1.37
CA LYS A 246 18.15 5.02 2.33
C LYS A 246 17.50 5.46 3.63
N ARG A 247 16.26 5.92 3.57
CA ARG A 247 15.48 6.38 4.72
C ARG A 247 14.54 5.32 5.29
N GLY A 248 14.28 4.25 4.52
CA GLY A 248 13.33 3.21 4.89
C GLY A 248 11.89 3.72 4.99
N GLY A 249 11.49 4.66 4.11
CA GLY A 249 10.17 5.27 4.16
C GLY A 249 9.79 6.02 2.89
N PRO A 250 8.62 6.69 2.87
CA PRO A 250 8.21 7.50 1.73
C PRO A 250 9.23 8.60 1.43
N ARG A 251 9.43 8.89 0.14
CA ARG A 251 10.33 9.98 -0.32
C ARG A 251 9.90 11.31 0.25
N ARG A 252 10.87 12.19 0.41
CA ARG A 252 10.70 13.60 0.73
C ARG A 252 11.00 14.45 -0.48
#